data_e3cc67b52f97b464d804925060439e3e
#
_entry.id   e3cc67b52f97b464d804925060439e3e
#
_cell.length_a   1.000
_cell.length_b   1.000
_cell.length_c   1.000
_cell.angle_alpha   90.00
_cell.angle_beta   90.00
_cell.angle_gamma   90.00
#
_symmetry.space_group_name_H-M   'P 1'
#
loop_
_entity.id
_entity.type
_entity.pdbx_description
1 polymer ?
#
loop_
_entity_poly.entity_id
_entity_poly.type
_entity_poly.pdbx_seq_one_letter_code
_entity_poly.pdbx_strand_id
1 'polypeptide(L)'
;QILRLLHPFMPYITEEIWQTIPHEGETVMLAKYPEYNAELDYPEASDEMKKIMDAIRAIRNRRAEMNVPPSRKAKVYVATKFADTFRDGTQFIQKLASASEVEVAESFEIEGAVNIVTADAKIYIPMDELVDREKELARLNKELEQVKKRLAQSEGKLNNQGFVAK
;
A
#
# COMPACT_ATOMS: atom_id res chain seq x y z
N GLN A 1 -6.40 7.12 24.65
CA GLN A 1 -5.89 8.41 24.14
C GLN A 1 -6.44 8.74 22.74
N ILE A 2 -6.38 7.84 21.78
CA ILE A 2 -6.80 8.08 20.38
C ILE A 2 -8.22 8.65 20.28
N LEU A 3 -9.18 8.07 20.98
CA LEU A 3 -10.57 8.56 20.95
C LEU A 3 -10.71 9.98 21.49
N ARG A 4 -9.95 10.34 22.53
CA ARG A 4 -9.93 11.68 23.08
C ARG A 4 -9.36 12.71 22.10
N LEU A 5 -8.32 12.31 21.32
CA LEU A 5 -7.73 13.16 20.28
C LEU A 5 -8.66 13.35 19.08
N LEU A 6 -9.42 12.32 18.72
CA LEU A 6 -10.34 12.35 17.58
C LEU A 6 -11.70 12.97 17.91
N HIS A 7 -12.10 12.99 19.17
CA HIS A 7 -13.44 13.43 19.59
C HIS A 7 -13.84 14.82 19.09
N PRO A 8 -12.98 15.84 19.08
CA PRO A 8 -13.33 17.15 18.54
C PRO A 8 -13.72 17.16 17.04
N PHE A 9 -13.26 16.17 16.29
CA PHE A 9 -13.50 16.04 14.84
C PHE A 9 -14.63 15.06 14.51
N MET A 10 -14.79 14.03 15.32
CA MET A 10 -15.75 12.94 15.10
C MET A 10 -16.48 12.57 16.40
N PRO A 11 -17.30 13.46 16.98
CA PRO A 11 -17.86 13.27 18.31
C PRO A 11 -18.75 12.04 18.45
N TYR A 12 -19.60 11.75 17.48
CA TYR A 12 -20.57 10.65 17.57
C TYR A 12 -19.90 9.28 17.54
N ILE A 13 -19.02 9.04 16.57
CA ILE A 13 -18.37 7.74 16.42
C ILE A 13 -17.39 7.44 17.56
N THR A 14 -16.69 8.47 18.06
CA THR A 14 -15.75 8.29 19.17
C THR A 14 -16.47 8.05 20.49
N GLU A 15 -17.64 8.63 20.70
CA GLU A 15 -18.49 8.33 21.86
C GLU A 15 -19.04 6.91 21.79
N GLU A 16 -19.55 6.48 20.64
CA GLU A 16 -20.07 5.12 20.45
C GLU A 16 -19.01 4.07 20.74
N ILE A 17 -17.78 4.28 20.22
CA ILE A 17 -16.65 3.40 20.50
C ILE A 17 -16.27 3.46 21.97
N TRP A 18 -16.27 4.67 22.59
CA TRP A 18 -15.93 4.84 24.00
C TRP A 18 -16.84 4.03 24.91
N GLN A 19 -18.14 4.04 24.64
CA GLN A 19 -19.12 3.30 25.43
C GLN A 19 -19.03 1.78 25.26
N THR A 20 -18.37 1.29 24.21
CA THR A 20 -18.23 -0.15 23.95
C THR A 20 -16.93 -0.76 24.48
N ILE A 21 -15.92 0.04 24.78
CA ILE A 21 -14.64 -0.41 25.32
C ILE A 21 -14.53 -0.13 26.83
N PRO A 22 -13.63 -0.83 27.57
CA PRO A 22 -13.33 -0.45 28.95
C PRO A 22 -12.81 1.00 29.02
N HIS A 23 -13.45 1.84 29.81
CA HIS A 23 -13.13 3.25 29.97
C HIS A 23 -13.42 3.75 31.37
N GLU A 24 -12.91 4.93 31.70
CA GLU A 24 -13.21 5.68 32.93
C GLU A 24 -14.06 6.90 32.60
N GLY A 25 -15.04 7.17 33.47
CA GLY A 25 -15.96 8.31 33.31
C GLY A 25 -17.19 7.96 32.44
N GLU A 26 -18.17 8.86 32.40
CA GLU A 26 -19.45 8.64 31.74
C GLU A 26 -19.37 8.83 30.21
N THR A 27 -18.54 9.74 29.77
CA THR A 27 -18.43 10.13 28.35
C THR A 27 -17.01 10.58 28.02
N VAL A 28 -16.58 10.34 26.76
CA VAL A 28 -15.28 10.82 26.28
C VAL A 28 -15.19 12.35 26.28
N MET A 29 -16.33 13.05 26.19
CA MET A 29 -16.39 14.52 26.19
C MET A 29 -15.89 15.13 27.50
N LEU A 30 -16.14 14.47 28.63
CA LEU A 30 -15.69 14.91 29.96
C LEU A 30 -14.29 14.40 30.32
N ALA A 31 -13.74 13.50 29.53
CA ALA A 31 -12.43 12.93 29.77
C ALA A 31 -11.33 13.98 29.52
N LYS A 32 -10.32 14.00 30.40
CA LYS A 32 -9.18 14.93 30.26
C LYS A 32 -8.52 14.76 28.90
N TYR A 33 -8.30 15.85 28.17
CA TYR A 33 -7.62 15.83 26.88
C TYR A 33 -6.18 15.30 27.06
N PRO A 34 -5.67 14.48 26.13
CA PRO A 34 -4.32 13.91 26.26
C PRO A 34 -3.25 15.00 26.28
N GLU A 35 -2.35 14.90 27.23
CA GLU A 35 -1.14 15.71 27.30
C GLU A 35 0.05 14.90 26.83
N TYR A 36 1.07 15.58 26.30
CA TYR A 36 2.32 14.94 25.93
C TYR A 36 2.98 14.31 27.16
N ASN A 37 3.39 13.06 27.02
CA ASN A 37 4.17 12.36 28.02
C ASN A 37 5.44 11.79 27.36
N ALA A 38 6.60 12.30 27.73
CA ALA A 38 7.89 11.90 27.20
C ALA A 38 8.22 10.41 27.48
N GLU A 39 7.66 9.83 28.54
CA GLU A 39 7.84 8.41 28.86
C GLU A 39 7.17 7.48 27.85
N LEU A 40 6.22 8.00 27.06
CA LEU A 40 5.50 7.29 26.01
C LEU A 40 6.06 7.59 24.60
N ASP A 41 7.19 8.26 24.52
CA ASP A 41 7.89 8.51 23.27
C ASP A 41 8.90 7.40 23.01
N TYR A 42 8.68 6.65 21.92
CA TYR A 42 9.48 5.51 21.51
C TYR A 42 10.05 5.75 20.11
N PRO A 43 11.08 6.62 19.98
CA PRO A 43 11.60 7.02 18.67
C PRO A 43 12.15 5.84 17.86
N GLU A 44 12.82 4.88 18.48
CA GLU A 44 13.37 3.68 17.82
C GLU A 44 12.24 2.82 17.23
N ALA A 45 11.21 2.49 18.03
CA ALA A 45 10.06 1.73 17.57
C ALA A 45 9.26 2.48 16.48
N SER A 46 9.20 3.81 16.57
CA SER A 46 8.59 4.66 15.55
C SER A 46 9.34 4.57 14.21
N ASP A 47 10.66 4.61 14.24
CA ASP A 47 11.50 4.48 13.05
C ASP A 47 11.43 3.08 12.44
N GLU A 48 11.39 2.04 13.25
CA GLU A 48 11.18 0.67 12.80
C GLU A 48 9.82 0.50 12.12
N MET A 49 8.76 0.98 12.75
CA MET A 49 7.42 0.94 12.18
C MET A 49 7.33 1.74 10.86
N LYS A 50 8.03 2.87 10.76
CA LYS A 50 8.09 3.66 9.53
C LYS A 50 8.70 2.87 8.36
N LYS A 51 9.77 2.11 8.58
CA LYS A 51 10.36 1.23 7.56
C LYS A 51 9.35 0.20 7.05
N ILE A 52 8.60 -0.43 7.97
CA ILE A 52 7.53 -1.38 7.63
C ILE A 52 6.42 -0.70 6.83
N MET A 53 5.97 0.47 7.25
CA MET A 53 4.92 1.25 6.57
C MET A 53 5.34 1.67 5.17
N ASP A 54 6.58 2.08 4.97
CA ASP A 54 7.11 2.48 3.66
C ASP A 54 7.19 1.27 2.71
N ALA A 55 7.59 0.11 3.20
CA ALA A 55 7.56 -1.14 2.45
C ALA A 55 6.12 -1.53 2.04
N ILE A 56 5.17 -1.50 2.98
CA ILE A 56 3.74 -1.78 2.69
C ILE A 56 3.19 -0.81 1.64
N ARG A 57 3.49 0.48 1.75
CA ARG A 57 3.08 1.51 0.80
C ARG A 57 3.66 1.25 -0.59
N ALA A 58 4.94 0.92 -0.67
CA ALA A 58 5.62 0.62 -1.92
C ALA A 58 5.03 -0.63 -2.61
N ILE A 59 4.74 -1.70 -1.86
CA ILE A 59 4.08 -2.90 -2.38
C ILE A 59 2.68 -2.55 -2.91
N ARG A 60 1.88 -1.81 -2.14
CA ARG A 60 0.51 -1.44 -2.55
C ARG A 60 0.51 -0.57 -3.81
N ASN A 61 1.41 0.39 -3.90
CA ASN A 61 1.55 1.24 -5.09
C ASN A 61 1.91 0.40 -6.31
N ARG A 62 2.88 -0.51 -6.18
CA ARG A 62 3.28 -1.39 -7.28
C ARG A 62 2.16 -2.32 -7.73
N ARG A 63 1.42 -2.88 -6.79
CA ARG A 63 0.23 -3.70 -7.10
C ARG A 63 -0.85 -2.90 -7.81
N ALA A 64 -1.08 -1.65 -7.41
CA ALA A 64 -2.04 -0.75 -8.06
C ALA A 64 -1.61 -0.40 -9.50
N GLU A 65 -0.34 -0.08 -9.73
CA GLU A 65 0.22 0.16 -11.07
C GLU A 65 0.02 -1.04 -12.00
N MET A 66 0.15 -2.25 -11.46
CA MET A 66 -0.05 -3.51 -12.19
C MET A 66 -1.52 -3.96 -12.25
N ASN A 67 -2.45 -3.19 -11.70
CA ASN A 67 -3.88 -3.52 -11.60
C ASN A 67 -4.16 -4.86 -10.92
N VAL A 68 -3.34 -5.26 -9.94
CA VAL A 68 -3.51 -6.51 -9.18
C VAL A 68 -4.61 -6.32 -8.14
N PRO A 69 -5.69 -7.11 -8.16
CA PRO A 69 -6.78 -6.97 -7.20
C PRO A 69 -6.30 -7.33 -5.77
N PRO A 70 -6.85 -6.68 -4.72
CA PRO A 70 -6.48 -6.95 -3.32
C PRO A 70 -6.73 -8.40 -2.88
N SER A 71 -7.69 -9.08 -3.51
CA SER A 71 -8.02 -10.49 -3.23
C SER A 71 -6.93 -11.47 -3.66
N ARG A 72 -6.07 -11.08 -4.61
CA ARG A 72 -4.97 -11.92 -5.06
C ARG A 72 -3.78 -11.77 -4.12
N LYS A 73 -3.48 -12.81 -3.39
CA LYS A 73 -2.33 -12.87 -2.48
C LYS A 73 -1.11 -13.40 -3.24
N ALA A 74 0.07 -12.88 -2.92
CA ALA A 74 1.34 -13.31 -3.49
C ALA A 74 2.41 -13.39 -2.39
N LYS A 75 3.42 -14.22 -2.59
CA LYS A 75 4.59 -14.25 -1.72
C LYS A 75 5.40 -12.97 -1.86
N VAL A 76 5.94 -12.50 -0.76
CA VAL A 76 6.77 -11.30 -0.70
C VAL A 76 8.10 -11.66 -0.08
N TYR A 77 9.18 -11.35 -0.76
CA TYR A 77 10.54 -11.53 -0.29
C TYR A 77 11.16 -10.17 0.00
N VAL A 78 11.65 -9.99 1.19
CA VAL A 78 12.21 -8.71 1.68
C VAL A 78 13.70 -8.88 1.93
N ALA A 79 14.53 -8.31 1.06
CA ALA A 79 15.97 -8.22 1.24
C ALA A 79 16.34 -6.94 1.98
N THR A 80 16.86 -7.05 3.18
CA THR A 80 17.13 -5.90 4.04
C THR A 80 18.25 -6.17 5.04
N LYS A 81 18.91 -5.11 5.49
CA LYS A 81 19.85 -5.14 6.63
C LYS A 81 19.12 -5.13 7.98
N PHE A 82 17.84 -4.75 8.00
CA PHE A 82 16.99 -4.65 9.20
C PHE A 82 16.09 -5.89 9.34
N ALA A 83 16.70 -7.09 9.24
CA ALA A 83 15.93 -8.33 9.16
C ALA A 83 14.99 -8.55 10.35
N ASP A 84 15.43 -8.22 11.56
CA ASP A 84 14.63 -8.43 12.79
C ASP A 84 13.40 -7.52 12.80
N THR A 85 13.53 -6.24 12.47
CA THR A 85 12.42 -5.29 12.32
C THR A 85 11.37 -5.79 11.33
N PHE A 86 11.79 -6.33 10.18
CA PHE A 86 10.86 -6.83 9.16
C PHE A 86 10.25 -8.18 9.54
N ARG A 87 10.96 -9.04 10.29
CA ARG A 87 10.40 -10.28 10.84
C ARG A 87 9.28 -9.99 11.83
N ASP A 88 9.50 -9.06 12.75
CA ASP A 88 8.49 -8.62 13.72
C ASP A 88 7.29 -7.97 13.01
N GLY A 89 7.54 -7.26 11.90
CA GLY A 89 6.54 -6.62 11.06
C GLY A 89 5.82 -7.54 10.07
N THR A 90 6.17 -8.82 9.97
CA THR A 90 5.64 -9.77 8.97
C THR A 90 4.10 -9.79 8.94
N GLN A 91 3.44 -9.81 10.09
CA GLN A 91 1.98 -9.84 10.19
C GLN A 91 1.32 -8.60 9.59
N PHE A 92 1.94 -7.43 9.75
CA PHE A 92 1.44 -6.18 9.16
C PHE A 92 1.58 -6.21 7.64
N ILE A 93 2.72 -6.67 7.13
CA ILE A 93 2.96 -6.79 5.69
C ILE A 93 1.97 -7.79 5.09
N GLN A 94 1.76 -8.97 5.69
CA GLN A 94 0.81 -9.96 5.21
C GLN A 94 -0.60 -9.39 5.09
N LYS A 95 -1.09 -8.73 6.15
CA LYS A 95 -2.46 -8.20 6.18
C LYS A 95 -2.64 -6.98 5.28
N LEU A 96 -1.71 -6.03 5.33
CA LEU A 96 -1.88 -4.72 4.71
C LEU A 96 -1.37 -4.65 3.26
N ALA A 97 -0.44 -5.52 2.88
CA ALA A 97 0.06 -5.62 1.50
C ALA A 97 -0.54 -6.80 0.71
N SER A 98 -1.50 -7.54 1.31
CA SER A 98 -2.13 -8.74 0.72
C SER A 98 -1.09 -9.78 0.32
N ALA A 99 -0.12 -10.04 1.20
CA ALA A 99 0.85 -11.12 1.02
C ALA A 99 0.30 -12.44 1.54
N SER A 100 0.60 -13.55 0.85
CA SER A 100 0.33 -14.91 1.33
C SER A 100 1.35 -15.33 2.37
N GLU A 101 2.60 -15.01 2.11
CA GLU A 101 3.76 -15.33 2.92
C GLU A 101 4.79 -14.20 2.78
N VAL A 102 5.59 -13.96 3.81
CA VAL A 102 6.68 -12.97 3.79
C VAL A 102 7.94 -13.65 4.26
N GLU A 103 8.95 -13.68 3.41
CA GLU A 103 10.28 -14.17 3.72
C GLU A 103 11.25 -12.99 3.82
N VAL A 104 12.08 -13.00 4.87
CA VAL A 104 13.04 -11.91 5.15
C VAL A 104 14.45 -12.47 5.23
N ALA A 105 15.35 -11.93 4.41
CA ALA A 105 16.77 -12.25 4.41
C ALA A 105 17.63 -11.02 4.04
N GLU A 106 18.94 -11.14 4.06
CA GLU A 106 19.85 -10.07 3.66
C GLU A 106 19.87 -9.85 2.13
N SER A 107 19.67 -10.91 1.37
CA SER A 107 19.62 -10.86 -0.09
C SER A 107 18.72 -11.97 -0.65
N PHE A 108 18.10 -11.69 -1.79
CA PHE A 108 17.37 -12.68 -2.59
C PHE A 108 17.78 -12.54 -4.06
N GLU A 109 17.86 -13.66 -4.75
CA GLU A 109 17.96 -13.73 -6.20
C GLU A 109 16.75 -14.50 -6.72
N ILE A 110 15.77 -13.77 -7.26
CA ILE A 110 14.52 -14.37 -7.75
C ILE A 110 14.32 -13.92 -9.19
N GLU A 111 14.46 -14.87 -10.11
CA GLU A 111 14.20 -14.63 -11.52
C GLU A 111 12.70 -14.38 -11.77
N GLY A 112 12.40 -13.45 -12.66
CA GLY A 112 11.01 -13.13 -13.02
C GLY A 112 10.18 -12.46 -11.91
N ALA A 113 10.81 -11.92 -10.89
CA ALA A 113 10.12 -11.15 -9.84
C ALA A 113 10.02 -9.67 -10.17
N VAL A 114 8.94 -9.07 -9.71
CA VAL A 114 8.77 -7.62 -9.69
C VAL A 114 9.64 -7.06 -8.57
N ASN A 115 10.54 -6.14 -8.94
CA ASN A 115 11.46 -5.48 -8.04
C ASN A 115 10.86 -4.16 -7.54
N ILE A 116 10.88 -3.96 -6.21
CA ILE A 116 10.47 -2.74 -5.55
C ILE A 116 11.62 -2.32 -4.63
N VAL A 117 12.14 -1.12 -4.83
CA VAL A 117 13.25 -0.59 -4.02
C VAL A 117 12.71 0.51 -3.11
N THR A 118 12.97 0.36 -1.82
CA THR A 118 12.74 1.39 -0.80
C THR A 118 14.08 1.84 -0.23
N ALA A 119 14.09 2.82 0.65
CA ALA A 119 15.32 3.28 1.30
C ALA A 119 16.01 2.17 2.13
N ASP A 120 15.21 1.29 2.76
CA ASP A 120 15.67 0.33 3.76
C ASP A 120 15.58 -1.14 3.31
N ALA A 121 14.89 -1.41 2.18
CA ALA A 121 14.68 -2.78 1.71
C ALA A 121 14.54 -2.86 0.18
N LYS A 122 14.91 -4.02 -0.36
CA LYS A 122 14.55 -4.45 -1.71
C LYS A 122 13.51 -5.55 -1.59
N ILE A 123 12.39 -5.38 -2.26
CA ILE A 123 11.26 -6.29 -2.14
C ILE A 123 11.03 -6.95 -3.50
N TYR A 124 10.86 -8.26 -3.47
CA TYR A 124 10.65 -9.07 -4.67
C TYR A 124 9.30 -9.79 -4.55
N ILE A 125 8.51 -9.74 -5.60
CA ILE A 125 7.24 -10.43 -5.69
C ILE A 125 7.21 -11.23 -6.99
N PRO A 126 7.06 -12.56 -6.96
CA PRO A 126 6.99 -13.38 -8.16
C PRO A 126 5.86 -12.92 -9.08
N MET A 127 6.18 -12.68 -10.34
CA MET A 127 5.21 -12.13 -11.30
C MET A 127 4.07 -13.11 -11.59
N ASP A 128 4.35 -14.39 -11.58
CA ASP A 128 3.37 -15.44 -11.85
C ASP A 128 2.27 -15.53 -10.77
N GLU A 129 2.59 -15.09 -9.55
CA GLU A 129 1.62 -15.00 -8.45
C GLU A 129 0.76 -13.73 -8.52
N LEU A 130 1.30 -12.64 -9.11
CA LEU A 130 0.59 -11.36 -9.22
C LEU A 130 -0.39 -11.32 -10.37
N VAL A 131 0.00 -11.86 -11.52
CA VAL A 131 -0.73 -11.67 -12.77
C VAL A 131 -0.96 -13.02 -13.45
N ASP A 132 -2.19 -13.24 -13.91
CA ASP A 132 -2.49 -14.31 -14.86
C ASP A 132 -1.98 -13.83 -16.24
N ARG A 133 -0.86 -14.37 -16.67
CA ARG A 133 -0.14 -13.96 -17.90
C ARG A 133 -1.04 -13.88 -19.12
N GLU A 134 -1.93 -14.85 -19.29
CA GLU A 134 -2.83 -14.90 -20.45
C GLU A 134 -3.88 -13.79 -20.39
N LYS A 135 -4.47 -13.57 -19.21
CA LYS A 135 -5.46 -12.50 -19.02
C LYS A 135 -4.85 -11.11 -19.17
N GLU A 136 -3.64 -10.91 -18.66
CA GLU A 136 -2.95 -9.61 -18.76
C GLU A 136 -2.50 -9.34 -20.20
N LEU A 137 -2.00 -10.34 -20.92
CA LEU A 137 -1.69 -10.21 -22.35
C LEU A 137 -2.94 -9.87 -23.16
N ALA A 138 -4.06 -10.50 -22.86
CA ALA A 138 -5.33 -10.21 -23.54
C ALA A 138 -5.81 -8.77 -23.22
N ARG A 139 -5.65 -8.32 -21.98
CA ARG A 139 -5.99 -6.96 -21.54
C ARG A 139 -5.11 -5.91 -22.24
N LEU A 140 -3.80 -6.13 -22.22
CA LEU A 140 -2.81 -5.22 -22.84
C LEU A 140 -2.99 -5.13 -24.35
N ASN A 141 -3.25 -6.24 -25.04
CA ASN A 141 -3.55 -6.27 -26.47
C ASN A 141 -4.81 -5.46 -26.79
N LYS A 142 -5.87 -5.60 -25.98
CA LYS A 142 -7.09 -4.82 -26.15
C LYS A 142 -6.88 -3.32 -25.95
N GLU A 143 -6.07 -2.96 -24.98
CA GLU A 143 -5.71 -1.57 -24.70
C GLU A 143 -4.85 -0.99 -25.83
N LEU A 144 -3.88 -1.75 -26.32
CA LEU A 144 -3.04 -1.38 -27.46
C LEU A 144 -3.89 -1.11 -28.70
N GLU A 145 -4.86 -1.96 -29.02
CA GLU A 145 -5.77 -1.76 -30.14
C GLU A 145 -6.63 -0.49 -29.98
N GLN A 146 -7.08 -0.20 -28.76
CA GLN A 146 -7.82 1.04 -28.49
C GLN A 146 -6.95 2.28 -28.68
N VAL A 147 -5.70 2.24 -28.21
CA VAL A 147 -4.76 3.37 -28.35
C VAL A 147 -4.42 3.56 -29.81
N LYS A 148 -4.13 2.50 -30.57
CA LYS A 148 -3.90 2.58 -32.02
C LYS A 148 -5.09 3.18 -32.76
N LYS A 149 -6.31 2.80 -32.39
CA LYS A 149 -7.54 3.36 -33.00
C LYS A 149 -7.69 4.84 -32.70
N ARG A 150 -7.40 5.27 -31.47
CA ARG A 150 -7.39 6.70 -31.09
C ARG A 150 -6.33 7.49 -31.85
N LEU A 151 -5.14 6.91 -31.97
CA LEU A 151 -4.03 7.52 -32.74
C LEU A 151 -4.45 7.73 -34.18
N ALA A 152 -4.93 6.71 -34.86
CA ALA A 152 -5.40 6.80 -36.24
C ALA A 152 -6.54 7.83 -36.42
N GLN A 153 -7.46 7.94 -35.46
CA GLN A 153 -8.49 8.98 -35.47
C GLN A 153 -7.92 10.37 -35.32
N SER A 154 -6.90 10.56 -34.47
CA SER A 154 -6.25 11.85 -34.28
C SER A 154 -5.42 12.26 -35.50
N GLU A 155 -4.69 11.32 -36.08
CA GLU A 155 -3.94 11.51 -37.31
C GLU A 155 -4.89 11.84 -38.49
N GLY A 156 -6.01 11.14 -38.59
CA GLY A 156 -7.05 11.44 -39.60
C GLY A 156 -7.65 12.84 -39.45
N LYS A 157 -7.80 13.33 -38.21
CA LYS A 157 -8.24 14.71 -37.96
C LYS A 157 -7.19 15.74 -38.33
N LEU A 158 -5.92 15.47 -37.98
CA LEU A 158 -4.78 16.35 -38.29
C LEU A 158 -4.51 16.45 -39.81
N ASN A 159 -4.71 15.35 -40.54
CA ASN A 159 -4.53 15.30 -41.98
C ASN A 159 -5.72 15.93 -42.75
N ASN A 160 -6.81 16.23 -42.07
CA ASN A 160 -7.95 16.89 -42.68
C ASN A 160 -7.76 18.43 -42.66
N GLN A 161 -7.36 19.01 -43.77
CA GLN A 161 -7.13 20.45 -43.92
C GLN A 161 -8.34 21.31 -43.53
N GLY A 162 -9.57 20.83 -43.75
CA GLY A 162 -10.79 21.53 -43.33
C GLY A 162 -11.02 21.55 -41.81
N PHE A 163 -10.36 20.68 -41.07
CA PHE A 163 -10.40 20.65 -39.61
C PHE A 163 -9.29 21.48 -38.95
N VAL A 164 -8.11 21.55 -39.61
CA VAL A 164 -6.93 22.26 -39.08
C VAL A 164 -6.97 23.77 -39.45
N ALA A 165 -7.74 24.14 -40.47
CA ALA A 165 -7.86 25.54 -40.93
C ALA A 165 -8.99 26.33 -40.22
N LYS A 166 -9.69 25.74 -39.24
CA LYS A 166 -10.61 26.40 -38.34
C LYS A 166 -9.96 26.65 -36.98
#